data_81bad1c2f105e8b719079a8432dacb0f
#
_entry.id   81bad1c2f105e8b719079a8432dacb0f
#
_cell.length_a   1.000
_cell.length_b   1.000
_cell.length_c   1.000
_cell.angle_alpha   90.00
_cell.angle_beta   90.00
_cell.angle_gamma   90.00
#
_symmetry.space_group_name_H-M   'P 1'
#
loop_
_entity.id
_entity.type
_entity.pdbx_description
1 polymer ?
#
loop_
_entity_poly.entity_id
_entity_poly.type
_entity_poly.pdbx_seq_one_letter_code
_entity_poly.pdbx_strand_id
1 'polypeptide(L)'
;MKYYAVKFQIECAPELLQTARELLADDAAKAGFESFEDTEDGLVAYVQEELFNRAMLNDVIAPFAFVIPNVGINYEIEEIEPKNWNETWESEGFDPIFIGDRCVIYDARRLQTPPLSSFFAPLRIGIETKMAFGTGTHETTQLVVAQLLDLDLSNKRVLDCGCGTGILGIVASKVGASEVVAYDIDEWSVENTRHNAALNEVANLQVLHGDSRVLSHVSGVFDVVVANINRNILLADLSHFAEVLSSTGTLLLSGFYQEDAPLLVAEAEKYGLKLQTETIDNNWCCLRFGR
;
A
#
# COMPACT_ATOMS: atom_id res chain seq x y z
N MET A 1 3.61 -11.78 3.87
CA MET A 1 2.88 -12.27 5.04
C MET A 1 2.41 -13.67 4.71
N LYS A 2 2.62 -14.67 5.59
CA LYS A 2 2.19 -16.05 5.37
C LYS A 2 0.83 -16.28 6.01
N TYR A 3 0.01 -17.11 5.38
CA TYR A 3 -1.33 -17.43 5.84
C TYR A 3 -1.53 -18.95 5.97
N TYR A 4 -2.41 -19.34 6.87
CA TYR A 4 -3.04 -20.65 6.89
C TYR A 4 -4.46 -20.54 6.35
N ALA A 5 -4.84 -21.49 5.48
CA ALA A 5 -6.23 -21.75 5.14
C ALA A 5 -6.71 -22.93 5.97
N VAL A 6 -7.80 -22.77 6.66
CA VAL A 6 -8.50 -23.84 7.34
C VAL A 6 -9.77 -24.15 6.57
N LYS A 7 -9.80 -25.34 5.93
CA LYS A 7 -10.94 -25.84 5.16
C LYS A 7 -11.84 -26.63 6.10
N PHE A 8 -12.98 -26.05 6.46
CA PHE A 8 -14.00 -26.69 7.28
C PHE A 8 -15.01 -27.40 6.40
N GLN A 9 -15.23 -28.69 6.65
CA GLN A 9 -16.31 -29.47 6.07
C GLN A 9 -17.42 -29.62 7.10
N ILE A 10 -18.65 -29.25 6.71
CA ILE A 10 -19.82 -29.19 7.60
C ILE A 10 -20.79 -30.29 7.19
N GLU A 11 -20.93 -31.27 8.04
CA GLU A 11 -21.92 -32.33 7.88
C GLU A 11 -23.19 -31.95 8.65
N CYS A 12 -24.23 -31.51 7.94
CA CYS A 12 -25.53 -31.15 8.51
C CYS A 12 -26.66 -31.37 7.49
N ALA A 13 -27.90 -31.12 7.90
CA ALA A 13 -29.02 -31.09 6.96
C ALA A 13 -28.83 -29.96 5.93
N PRO A 14 -29.12 -30.21 4.62
CA PRO A 14 -28.83 -29.20 3.57
C PRO A 14 -29.45 -27.83 3.81
N GLU A 15 -30.63 -27.79 4.41
CA GLU A 15 -31.32 -26.54 4.76
C GLU A 15 -30.64 -25.73 5.86
N LEU A 16 -29.72 -26.34 6.62
CA LEU A 16 -28.97 -25.69 7.70
C LEU A 16 -27.55 -25.29 7.30
N LEU A 17 -27.07 -25.71 6.12
CA LEU A 17 -25.69 -25.48 5.71
C LEU A 17 -25.30 -24.01 5.66
N GLN A 18 -26.16 -23.16 5.11
CA GLN A 18 -25.88 -21.73 5.04
C GLN A 18 -25.82 -21.07 6.43
N THR A 19 -26.76 -21.43 7.32
CA THR A 19 -26.75 -20.94 8.71
C THR A 19 -25.51 -21.44 9.44
N ALA A 20 -25.08 -22.68 9.18
CA ALA A 20 -23.87 -23.25 9.77
C ALA A 20 -22.61 -22.49 9.31
N ARG A 21 -22.49 -22.14 8.03
CA ARG A 21 -21.39 -21.34 7.50
C ARG A 21 -21.32 -19.96 8.17
N GLU A 22 -22.44 -19.25 8.25
CA GLU A 22 -22.52 -17.92 8.85
C GLU A 22 -22.09 -17.93 10.33
N LEU A 23 -22.56 -18.90 11.09
CA LEU A 23 -22.18 -19.06 12.51
C LEU A 23 -20.70 -19.44 12.64
N LEU A 24 -20.21 -20.33 11.80
CA LEU A 24 -18.80 -20.74 11.81
C LEU A 24 -17.88 -19.57 11.44
N ALA A 25 -18.27 -18.77 10.46
CA ALA A 25 -17.52 -17.58 10.06
C ALA A 25 -17.47 -16.54 11.21
N ASP A 26 -18.59 -16.32 11.91
CA ASP A 26 -18.64 -15.40 13.04
C ASP A 26 -17.75 -15.85 14.21
N ASP A 27 -17.76 -17.14 14.54
CA ASP A 27 -16.92 -17.69 15.61
C ASP A 27 -15.43 -17.74 15.19
N ALA A 28 -15.14 -18.03 13.92
CA ALA A 28 -13.79 -17.98 13.39
C ALA A 28 -13.24 -16.53 13.34
N ALA A 29 -14.07 -15.55 12.98
CA ALA A 29 -13.68 -14.14 13.03
C ALA A 29 -13.30 -13.68 14.45
N LYS A 30 -14.06 -14.11 15.47
CA LYS A 30 -13.73 -13.85 16.89
C LYS A 30 -12.41 -14.50 17.32
N ALA A 31 -12.06 -15.63 16.69
CA ALA A 31 -10.80 -16.33 16.92
C ALA A 31 -9.61 -15.73 16.12
N GLY A 32 -9.82 -14.73 15.27
CA GLY A 32 -8.77 -14.01 14.55
C GLY A 32 -8.63 -14.39 13.08
N PHE A 33 -9.57 -15.12 12.50
CA PHE A 33 -9.63 -15.33 11.06
C PHE A 33 -10.16 -14.06 10.37
N GLU A 34 -9.56 -13.72 9.22
CA GLU A 34 -9.78 -12.40 8.57
C GLU A 34 -10.62 -12.47 7.29
N SER A 35 -10.65 -13.63 6.62
CA SER A 35 -11.34 -13.80 5.35
C SER A 35 -11.98 -15.17 5.26
N PHE A 36 -13.08 -15.28 4.49
CA PHE A 36 -13.91 -16.45 4.42
C PHE A 36 -14.39 -16.69 2.99
N GLU A 37 -14.41 -17.96 2.56
CA GLU A 37 -14.93 -18.39 1.27
C GLU A 37 -15.88 -19.58 1.48
N ASP A 38 -17.11 -19.48 0.96
CA ASP A 38 -18.06 -20.58 0.96
C ASP A 38 -17.60 -21.67 -0.01
N THR A 39 -17.64 -22.94 0.44
CA THR A 39 -17.42 -24.12 -0.42
C THR A 39 -18.72 -24.91 -0.57
N GLU A 40 -18.75 -25.90 -1.46
CA GLU A 40 -19.95 -26.71 -1.68
C GLU A 40 -20.44 -27.41 -0.39
N ASP A 41 -19.51 -27.85 0.46
CA ASP A 41 -19.74 -28.63 1.67
C ASP A 41 -19.33 -27.91 2.97
N GLY A 42 -18.92 -26.62 2.92
CA GLY A 42 -18.46 -25.94 4.11
C GLY A 42 -17.95 -24.53 3.90
N LEU A 43 -16.80 -24.21 4.51
CA LEU A 43 -16.21 -22.89 4.57
C LEU A 43 -14.68 -23.01 4.59
N VAL A 44 -13.99 -22.13 3.87
CA VAL A 44 -12.55 -21.90 4.04
C VAL A 44 -12.36 -20.60 4.79
N ALA A 45 -11.57 -20.63 5.86
CA ALA A 45 -11.23 -19.45 6.65
C ALA A 45 -9.71 -19.21 6.64
N TYR A 46 -9.30 -17.95 6.52
CA TYR A 46 -7.90 -17.54 6.37
C TYR A 46 -7.42 -16.78 7.61
N VAL A 47 -6.22 -17.13 8.08
CA VAL A 47 -5.60 -16.49 9.26
C VAL A 47 -4.10 -16.29 9.02
N GLN A 48 -3.54 -15.21 9.53
CA GLN A 48 -2.09 -14.97 9.47
C GLN A 48 -1.31 -16.00 10.30
N GLU A 49 -0.16 -16.45 9.80
CA GLU A 49 0.69 -17.45 10.47
C GLU A 49 1.01 -17.04 11.93
N GLU A 50 1.31 -15.76 12.16
CA GLU A 50 1.67 -15.23 13.48
C GLU A 50 0.51 -15.27 14.48
N LEU A 51 -0.73 -15.22 14.00
CA LEU A 51 -1.94 -15.25 14.81
C LEU A 51 -2.51 -16.66 14.96
N PHE A 52 -2.05 -17.59 14.11
CA PHE A 52 -2.59 -18.92 14.09
C PHE A 52 -2.13 -19.76 15.31
N ASN A 53 -3.10 -20.22 16.07
CA ASN A 53 -2.88 -21.21 17.12
C ASN A 53 -3.89 -22.35 16.96
N ARG A 54 -3.39 -23.58 16.85
CA ARG A 54 -4.23 -24.77 16.68
C ARG A 54 -5.28 -24.94 17.79
N ALA A 55 -5.05 -24.38 18.98
CA ALA A 55 -6.02 -24.43 20.08
C ALA A 55 -7.27 -23.58 19.79
N MET A 56 -7.18 -22.49 19.00
CA MET A 56 -8.32 -21.65 18.62
C MET A 56 -9.37 -22.42 17.80
N LEU A 57 -8.96 -23.45 17.04
CA LEU A 57 -9.91 -24.28 16.29
C LEU A 57 -10.89 -25.02 17.21
N ASN A 58 -10.46 -25.39 18.40
CA ASN A 58 -11.37 -26.00 19.38
C ASN A 58 -12.40 -24.98 19.88
N ASP A 59 -11.99 -23.72 20.06
CA ASP A 59 -12.88 -22.64 20.50
C ASP A 59 -13.89 -22.26 19.41
N VAL A 60 -13.52 -22.41 18.14
CA VAL A 60 -14.40 -22.20 16.98
C VAL A 60 -15.39 -23.35 16.81
N ILE A 61 -14.96 -24.61 16.98
CA ILE A 61 -15.77 -25.79 16.67
C ILE A 61 -16.63 -26.22 17.86
N ALA A 62 -16.15 -26.09 19.11
CA ALA A 62 -16.84 -26.59 20.28
C ALA A 62 -18.26 -26.00 20.48
N PRO A 63 -18.54 -24.73 20.23
CA PRO A 63 -19.90 -24.16 20.37
C PRO A 63 -20.91 -24.80 19.41
N PHE A 64 -20.47 -25.25 18.23
CA PHE A 64 -21.34 -25.75 17.17
C PHE A 64 -22.18 -26.98 17.58
N ALA A 65 -21.60 -27.91 18.32
CA ALA A 65 -22.28 -29.11 18.76
C ALA A 65 -23.53 -28.82 19.62
N PHE A 66 -23.62 -27.59 20.19
CA PHE A 66 -24.74 -27.20 21.05
C PHE A 66 -25.78 -26.34 20.30
N VAL A 67 -25.42 -25.75 19.13
CA VAL A 67 -26.27 -24.78 18.42
C VAL A 67 -27.01 -25.44 17.26
N ILE A 68 -26.37 -26.37 16.53
CA ILE A 68 -26.96 -27.04 15.38
C ILE A 68 -27.11 -28.54 15.67
N PRO A 69 -28.34 -29.10 15.61
CA PRO A 69 -28.55 -30.51 15.86
C PRO A 69 -27.85 -31.40 14.82
N ASN A 70 -27.16 -32.44 15.29
CA ASN A 70 -26.48 -33.45 14.45
C ASN A 70 -25.45 -32.85 13.45
N VAL A 71 -24.79 -31.74 13.82
CA VAL A 71 -23.71 -31.18 13.03
C VAL A 71 -22.41 -31.93 13.32
N GLY A 72 -21.67 -32.24 12.25
CA GLY A 72 -20.27 -32.67 12.28
C GLY A 72 -19.40 -31.61 11.59
N ILE A 73 -18.27 -31.29 12.19
CA ILE A 73 -17.28 -30.38 11.55
C ILE A 73 -15.94 -31.09 11.52
N ASN A 74 -15.42 -31.32 10.33
CA ASN A 74 -14.06 -31.72 10.08
C ASN A 74 -13.28 -30.56 9.52
N TYR A 75 -11.95 -30.52 9.68
CA TYR A 75 -11.13 -29.48 9.10
C TYR A 75 -9.78 -30.00 8.61
N GLU A 76 -9.28 -29.36 7.59
CA GLU A 76 -7.90 -29.52 7.10
C GLU A 76 -7.20 -28.16 7.16
N ILE A 77 -5.90 -28.18 7.52
CA ILE A 77 -5.08 -26.96 7.58
C ILE A 77 -4.08 -27.04 6.44
N GLU A 78 -4.06 -26.02 5.62
CA GLU A 78 -3.12 -25.86 4.52
C GLU A 78 -2.30 -24.58 4.74
N GLU A 79 -0.98 -24.70 4.70
CA GLU A 79 -0.10 -23.53 4.66
C GLU A 79 -0.19 -22.91 3.26
N ILE A 80 -0.62 -21.65 3.20
CA ILE A 80 -0.65 -20.93 1.94
C ILE A 80 0.71 -20.26 1.77
N GLU A 81 1.51 -20.78 0.85
CA GLU A 81 2.64 -20.01 0.35
C GLU A 81 2.10 -18.68 -0.20
N PRO A 82 2.81 -17.56 0.03
CA PRO A 82 2.41 -16.26 -0.51
C PRO A 82 2.27 -16.39 -2.03
N LYS A 83 1.04 -16.60 -2.49
CA LYS A 83 0.75 -16.69 -3.91
C LYS A 83 0.64 -15.27 -4.43
N ASN A 84 1.40 -14.97 -5.45
CA ASN A 84 1.27 -13.69 -6.11
C ASN A 84 -0.08 -13.64 -6.86
N TRP A 85 -1.14 -13.19 -6.18
CA TRP A 85 -2.47 -13.04 -6.76
C TRP A 85 -2.49 -12.03 -7.92
N ASN A 86 -1.47 -11.20 -8.00
CA ASN A 86 -1.29 -10.19 -9.04
C ASN A 86 -0.49 -10.72 -10.24
N GLU A 87 -0.05 -11.97 -10.23
CA GLU A 87 0.86 -12.52 -11.26
C GLU A 87 0.30 -12.35 -12.68
N THR A 88 -1.00 -12.57 -12.87
CA THR A 88 -1.66 -12.36 -14.18
C THR A 88 -1.64 -10.86 -14.54
N TRP A 89 -2.01 -10.00 -13.62
CA TRP A 89 -2.02 -8.56 -13.81
C TRP A 89 -0.61 -7.97 -13.95
N GLU A 90 0.34 -8.46 -13.16
CA GLU A 90 1.76 -8.10 -13.29
C GLU A 90 2.34 -8.56 -14.63
N SER A 91 1.91 -9.72 -15.16
CA SER A 91 2.36 -10.23 -16.46
C SER A 91 1.81 -9.43 -17.64
N GLU A 92 0.63 -8.84 -17.52
CA GLU A 92 0.03 -7.97 -18.53
C GLU A 92 0.79 -6.65 -18.67
N GLY A 93 1.42 -6.15 -17.58
CA GLY A 93 2.15 -4.90 -17.56
C GLY A 93 1.26 -3.68 -17.83
N PHE A 94 1.87 -2.53 -18.09
CA PHE A 94 1.14 -1.30 -18.37
C PHE A 94 1.76 -0.51 -19.53
N ASP A 95 0.93 0.30 -20.19
CA ASP A 95 1.38 1.20 -21.25
C ASP A 95 2.09 2.43 -20.68
N PRO A 96 3.03 3.05 -21.40
CA PRO A 96 3.73 4.23 -20.94
C PRO A 96 2.79 5.36 -20.53
N ILE A 97 3.02 5.94 -19.35
CA ILE A 97 2.24 7.00 -18.74
C ILE A 97 3.02 8.29 -18.86
N PHE A 98 2.39 9.32 -19.41
CA PHE A 98 3.01 10.64 -19.62
C PHE A 98 2.50 11.64 -18.61
N ILE A 99 3.40 12.25 -17.86
CA ILE A 99 3.11 13.39 -16.98
C ILE A 99 3.51 14.67 -17.72
N GLY A 100 2.56 15.17 -18.51
CA GLY A 100 2.83 16.23 -19.48
C GLY A 100 3.93 15.83 -20.47
N ASP A 101 4.81 16.77 -20.78
CA ASP A 101 6.01 16.57 -21.59
C ASP A 101 7.29 16.35 -20.74
N ARG A 102 7.14 16.27 -19.41
CA ARG A 102 8.26 16.28 -18.45
C ARG A 102 8.71 14.91 -18.00
N CYS A 103 7.79 13.97 -17.86
CA CYS A 103 8.10 12.65 -17.34
C CYS A 103 7.34 11.55 -18.09
N VAL A 104 8.01 10.41 -18.31
CA VAL A 104 7.37 9.17 -18.75
C VAL A 104 7.69 8.05 -17.75
N ILE A 105 6.65 7.37 -17.32
CA ILE A 105 6.73 6.17 -16.48
C ILE A 105 6.41 4.98 -17.40
N TYR A 106 7.21 3.92 -17.33
CA TYR A 106 7.05 2.77 -18.20
C TYR A 106 7.33 1.45 -17.48
N ASP A 107 6.70 0.37 -17.94
CA ASP A 107 7.00 -0.99 -17.47
C ASP A 107 8.36 -1.43 -18.02
N ALA A 108 9.34 -1.55 -17.14
CA ALA A 108 10.71 -1.88 -17.51
C ALA A 108 10.88 -3.31 -17.99
N ARG A 109 9.95 -4.23 -17.67
CA ARG A 109 9.97 -5.61 -18.19
C ARG A 109 9.61 -5.67 -19.66
N ARG A 110 8.71 -4.79 -20.12
CA ARG A 110 8.24 -4.75 -21.51
C ARG A 110 9.11 -3.91 -22.43
N LEU A 111 9.71 -2.87 -21.89
CA LEU A 111 10.49 -1.89 -22.64
C LEU A 111 11.90 -1.82 -22.03
N GLN A 112 12.83 -2.62 -22.52
CA GLN A 112 14.23 -2.59 -22.08
C GLN A 112 14.91 -1.23 -22.32
N THR A 113 14.37 -0.42 -23.18
CA THR A 113 14.55 1.04 -23.34
C THR A 113 13.49 1.51 -24.31
N PRO A 114 12.60 2.44 -23.95
CA PRO A 114 11.76 3.04 -24.99
C PRO A 114 12.70 3.61 -26.05
N PRO A 115 12.46 3.40 -27.34
CA PRO A 115 13.30 4.01 -28.38
C PRO A 115 13.39 5.50 -28.05
N LEU A 116 14.60 6.01 -27.88
CA LEU A 116 14.90 7.41 -27.51
C LEU A 116 14.16 8.41 -28.41
N SER A 117 13.82 7.98 -29.64
CA SER A 117 13.11 8.76 -30.65
C SER A 117 11.60 8.87 -30.43
N SER A 118 11.00 8.03 -29.57
CA SER A 118 9.53 8.00 -29.39
C SER A 118 9.04 8.86 -28.23
N PHE A 119 9.90 9.21 -27.25
CA PHE A 119 9.49 9.92 -26.05
C PHE A 119 10.35 11.17 -25.85
N PHE A 120 9.75 12.32 -26.01
CA PHE A 120 10.40 13.62 -25.80
C PHE A 120 10.53 14.00 -24.31
N ALA A 121 10.00 13.17 -23.38
CA ALA A 121 10.09 13.46 -21.95
C ALA A 121 11.54 13.36 -21.43
N PRO A 122 12.05 14.42 -20.77
CA PRO A 122 13.43 14.45 -20.26
C PRO A 122 13.63 13.47 -19.10
N LEU A 123 12.60 13.23 -18.28
CA LEU A 123 12.64 12.27 -17.17
C LEU A 123 11.99 10.95 -17.57
N ARG A 124 12.70 9.84 -17.33
CA ARG A 124 12.22 8.49 -17.63
C ARG A 124 12.35 7.64 -16.40
N ILE A 125 11.26 7.01 -15.99
CA ILE A 125 11.16 6.16 -14.80
C ILE A 125 10.69 4.79 -15.22
N GLY A 126 11.55 3.78 -15.13
CA GLY A 126 11.22 2.39 -15.34
C GLY A 126 10.72 1.77 -14.04
N ILE A 127 9.57 1.11 -14.06
CA ILE A 127 9.01 0.42 -12.90
C ILE A 127 8.76 -1.04 -13.24
N GLU A 128 9.21 -1.92 -12.36
CA GLU A 128 8.80 -3.32 -12.31
C GLU A 128 7.96 -3.52 -11.05
N THR A 129 6.73 -3.97 -11.20
CA THR A 129 5.85 -4.31 -10.07
C THR A 129 6.02 -5.77 -9.69
N LYS A 130 6.30 -6.01 -8.41
CA LYS A 130 6.29 -7.34 -7.79
C LYS A 130 5.57 -7.23 -6.46
N MET A 131 4.32 -7.68 -6.39
CA MET A 131 3.51 -7.70 -5.17
C MET A 131 3.47 -6.34 -4.41
N ALA A 132 3.66 -5.23 -5.14
CA ALA A 132 3.69 -3.89 -4.58
C ALA A 132 2.74 -2.96 -5.34
N PHE A 133 2.11 -2.03 -4.63
CA PHE A 133 1.28 -0.98 -5.23
C PHE A 133 2.14 0.12 -5.85
N GLY A 134 1.62 0.82 -6.87
CA GLY A 134 2.27 2.01 -7.44
C GLY A 134 2.94 1.78 -8.79
N THR A 135 2.19 1.21 -9.77
CA THR A 135 2.65 1.14 -11.19
C THR A 135 2.81 2.50 -11.83
N GLY A 136 2.17 3.54 -11.28
CA GLY A 136 2.04 4.85 -11.91
C GLY A 136 0.74 5.02 -12.67
N THR A 137 -0.03 3.95 -12.93
CA THR A 137 -1.29 4.03 -13.67
C THR A 137 -2.40 4.74 -12.89
N HIS A 138 -2.34 4.68 -11.57
CA HIS A 138 -3.34 5.29 -10.70
C HIS A 138 -3.23 6.82 -10.70
N GLU A 139 -4.36 7.51 -10.72
CA GLU A 139 -4.48 8.97 -10.77
C GLU A 139 -3.70 9.63 -9.62
N THR A 140 -3.79 9.08 -8.42
CA THR A 140 -3.08 9.62 -7.25
C THR A 140 -1.57 9.67 -7.44
N THR A 141 -0.99 8.63 -8.04
CA THR A 141 0.45 8.59 -8.34
C THR A 141 0.81 9.67 -9.36
N GLN A 142 0.02 9.81 -10.43
CA GLN A 142 0.24 10.84 -11.45
C GLN A 142 0.12 12.24 -10.88
N LEU A 143 -0.89 12.51 -10.03
CA LEU A 143 -1.06 13.79 -9.33
C LEU A 143 0.17 14.13 -8.46
N VAL A 144 0.66 13.17 -7.66
CA VAL A 144 1.82 13.42 -6.80
C VAL A 144 3.10 13.60 -7.62
N VAL A 145 3.32 12.80 -8.66
CA VAL A 145 4.47 12.99 -9.56
C VAL A 145 4.44 14.38 -10.20
N ALA A 146 3.29 14.84 -10.68
CA ALA A 146 3.15 16.19 -11.22
C ALA A 146 3.54 17.26 -10.19
N GLN A 147 3.10 17.12 -8.93
CA GLN A 147 3.47 18.02 -7.84
C GLN A 147 4.99 17.99 -7.53
N LEU A 148 5.61 16.80 -7.53
CA LEU A 148 7.06 16.68 -7.33
C LEU A 148 7.86 17.36 -8.45
N LEU A 149 7.38 17.28 -9.70
CA LEU A 149 7.99 17.95 -10.85
C LEU A 149 7.86 19.49 -10.79
N ASP A 150 6.93 20.03 -10.01
CA ASP A 150 6.72 21.45 -9.81
C ASP A 150 7.55 22.03 -8.64
N LEU A 151 8.20 21.16 -7.86
CA LEU A 151 9.04 21.56 -6.73
C LEU A 151 10.52 21.66 -7.14
N ASP A 152 11.23 22.65 -6.59
CA ASP A 152 12.69 22.64 -6.61
C ASP A 152 13.21 21.73 -5.50
N LEU A 153 13.61 20.50 -5.89
CA LEU A 153 14.15 19.50 -4.99
C LEU A 153 15.69 19.54 -4.87
N SER A 154 16.35 20.50 -5.52
CA SER A 154 17.80 20.62 -5.47
C SER A 154 18.31 20.77 -4.03
N ASN A 155 19.17 19.85 -3.61
CA ASN A 155 19.72 19.77 -2.24
C ASN A 155 18.67 19.53 -1.13
N LYS A 156 17.47 19.06 -1.48
CA LYS A 156 16.38 18.77 -0.53
C LYS A 156 16.44 17.35 -0.02
N ARG A 157 16.02 17.15 1.23
CA ARG A 157 15.75 15.82 1.82
C ARG A 157 14.27 15.50 1.66
N VAL A 158 13.96 14.34 1.10
CA VAL A 158 12.59 13.91 0.81
C VAL A 158 12.28 12.64 1.59
N LEU A 159 11.08 12.56 2.16
CA LEU A 159 10.53 11.37 2.80
C LEU A 159 9.37 10.85 1.96
N ASP A 160 9.38 9.55 1.64
CA ASP A 160 8.32 8.82 0.92
C ASP A 160 7.67 7.80 1.87
N CYS A 161 6.42 8.08 2.27
CA CYS A 161 5.70 7.32 3.29
C CYS A 161 4.74 6.33 2.63
N GLY A 162 4.92 5.02 2.86
CA GLY A 162 4.19 3.97 2.16
C GLY A 162 4.64 3.89 0.70
N CYS A 163 5.91 3.57 0.50
CA CYS A 163 6.59 3.77 -0.78
C CYS A 163 6.16 2.80 -1.91
N GLY A 164 5.60 1.64 -1.58
CA GLY A 164 5.15 0.66 -2.57
C GLY A 164 6.25 0.25 -3.56
N THR A 165 6.10 0.60 -4.84
CA THR A 165 7.13 0.38 -5.86
C THR A 165 8.33 1.33 -5.75
N GLY A 166 8.26 2.35 -4.91
CA GLY A 166 9.28 3.40 -4.77
C GLY A 166 9.20 4.51 -5.80
N ILE A 167 8.19 4.53 -6.64
CA ILE A 167 8.08 5.47 -7.77
C ILE A 167 8.24 6.93 -7.34
N LEU A 168 7.63 7.35 -6.23
CA LEU A 168 7.65 8.75 -5.77
C LEU A 168 9.04 9.14 -5.26
N GLY A 169 9.66 8.28 -4.46
CA GLY A 169 11.03 8.48 -3.99
C GLY A 169 12.04 8.48 -5.14
N ILE A 170 11.86 7.61 -6.14
CA ILE A 170 12.71 7.56 -7.34
C ILE A 170 12.56 8.85 -8.16
N VAL A 171 11.33 9.31 -8.39
CA VAL A 171 11.08 10.61 -9.06
C VAL A 171 11.75 11.75 -8.30
N ALA A 172 11.55 11.83 -6.97
CA ALA A 172 12.17 12.85 -6.15
C ALA A 172 13.71 12.87 -6.27
N SER A 173 14.33 11.70 -6.24
CA SER A 173 15.79 11.56 -6.45
C SER A 173 16.22 12.05 -7.83
N LYS A 174 15.54 11.62 -8.89
CA LYS A 174 15.85 11.99 -10.28
C LYS A 174 15.62 13.48 -10.58
N VAL A 175 14.73 14.14 -9.85
CA VAL A 175 14.45 15.59 -9.98
C VAL A 175 15.47 16.42 -9.20
N GLY A 176 16.30 15.83 -8.34
CA GLY A 176 17.44 16.51 -7.73
C GLY A 176 17.50 16.46 -6.21
N ALA A 177 16.64 15.68 -5.54
CA ALA A 177 16.75 15.46 -4.10
C ALA A 177 18.16 14.96 -3.74
N SER A 178 18.74 15.53 -2.69
CA SER A 178 20.06 15.12 -2.21
C SER A 178 20.04 13.81 -1.44
N GLU A 179 18.93 13.54 -0.76
CA GLU A 179 18.68 12.34 0.03
C GLU A 179 17.18 12.03 -0.01
N VAL A 180 16.87 10.76 -0.19
CA VAL A 180 15.51 10.25 -0.10
C VAL A 180 15.48 9.13 0.94
N VAL A 181 14.56 9.22 1.89
CA VAL A 181 14.23 8.13 2.80
C VAL A 181 12.82 7.67 2.46
N ALA A 182 12.64 6.36 2.38
CA ALA A 182 11.34 5.77 2.10
C ALA A 182 11.05 4.68 3.14
N TYR A 183 9.78 4.43 3.45
CA TYR A 183 9.40 3.29 4.27
C TYR A 183 8.08 2.67 3.81
N ASP A 184 7.94 1.38 4.09
CA ASP A 184 6.69 0.66 3.90
C ASP A 184 6.54 -0.43 4.97
N ILE A 185 5.30 -0.73 5.35
CA ILE A 185 5.00 -1.80 6.31
C ILE A 185 5.12 -3.19 5.68
N ASP A 186 5.03 -3.26 4.35
CA ASP A 186 5.11 -4.49 3.59
C ASP A 186 6.54 -4.74 3.09
N GLU A 187 7.08 -5.90 3.45
CA GLU A 187 8.44 -6.29 3.08
C GLU A 187 8.61 -6.41 1.56
N TRP A 188 7.58 -6.85 0.83
CA TRP A 188 7.63 -6.92 -0.64
C TRP A 188 7.74 -5.53 -1.26
N SER A 189 7.02 -4.55 -0.73
CA SER A 189 7.11 -3.15 -1.14
C SER A 189 8.52 -2.61 -0.91
N VAL A 190 9.13 -2.91 0.24
CA VAL A 190 10.50 -2.51 0.56
C VAL A 190 11.51 -3.10 -0.43
N GLU A 191 11.42 -4.40 -0.72
CA GLU A 191 12.29 -5.07 -1.69
C GLU A 191 12.05 -4.56 -3.12
N ASN A 192 10.78 -4.32 -3.50
CA ASN A 192 10.46 -3.79 -4.82
C ASN A 192 10.97 -2.35 -5.00
N THR A 193 10.85 -1.50 -3.96
CA THR A 193 11.45 -0.16 -3.97
C THR A 193 12.96 -0.22 -4.16
N ARG A 194 13.68 -1.10 -3.47
CA ARG A 194 15.14 -1.27 -3.64
C ARG A 194 15.50 -1.72 -5.06
N HIS A 195 14.75 -2.68 -5.60
CA HIS A 195 14.91 -3.15 -6.96
C HIS A 195 14.72 -2.01 -7.98
N ASN A 196 13.61 -1.28 -7.88
CA ASN A 196 13.31 -0.19 -8.81
C ASN A 196 14.28 0.99 -8.67
N ALA A 197 14.77 1.28 -7.46
CA ALA A 197 15.82 2.28 -7.26
C ALA A 197 17.09 1.89 -8.02
N ALA A 198 17.54 0.63 -7.92
CA ALA A 198 18.69 0.14 -8.65
C ALA A 198 18.45 0.17 -10.17
N LEU A 199 17.26 -0.24 -10.64
CA LEU A 199 16.86 -0.20 -12.05
C LEU A 199 16.96 1.20 -12.65
N ASN A 200 16.60 2.23 -11.85
CA ASN A 200 16.68 3.64 -12.24
C ASN A 200 18.01 4.31 -11.89
N GLU A 201 19.03 3.56 -11.45
CA GLU A 201 20.34 4.10 -11.06
C GLU A 201 20.24 5.17 -9.95
N VAL A 202 19.33 4.98 -8.99
CA VAL A 202 19.15 5.84 -7.83
C VAL A 202 19.94 5.28 -6.65
N ALA A 203 20.96 6.02 -6.20
CA ALA A 203 21.87 5.59 -5.14
C ALA A 203 21.63 6.31 -3.80
N ASN A 204 20.87 7.40 -3.79
CA ASN A 204 20.62 8.24 -2.62
C ASN A 204 19.24 8.00 -1.98
N LEU A 205 18.64 6.83 -2.22
CA LEU A 205 17.37 6.40 -1.65
C LEU A 205 17.62 5.28 -0.63
N GLN A 206 17.28 5.54 0.64
CA GLN A 206 17.30 4.56 1.72
C GLN A 206 15.89 4.05 1.96
N VAL A 207 15.70 2.73 2.05
CA VAL A 207 14.39 2.11 2.25
C VAL A 207 14.36 1.37 3.59
N LEU A 208 13.39 1.68 4.43
CA LEU A 208 13.16 1.12 5.77
C LEU A 208 11.90 0.24 5.76
N HIS A 209 11.91 -0.84 6.53
CA HIS A 209 10.74 -1.67 6.73
C HIS A 209 10.06 -1.28 8.05
N GLY A 210 8.79 -0.93 8.00
CA GLY A 210 7.95 -0.58 9.14
C GLY A 210 6.97 0.55 8.84
N ASP A 211 6.25 1.00 9.86
CA ASP A 211 5.31 2.12 9.82
C ASP A 211 5.99 3.45 10.20
N SER A 212 5.18 4.52 10.41
CA SER A 212 5.68 5.85 10.79
C SER A 212 6.60 5.87 12.02
N ARG A 213 6.59 4.85 12.88
CA ARG A 213 7.47 4.72 14.05
C ARG A 213 8.95 4.56 13.69
N VAL A 214 9.27 4.10 12.45
CA VAL A 214 10.66 4.04 11.98
C VAL A 214 11.31 5.42 11.93
N LEU A 215 10.51 6.48 11.83
CA LEU A 215 11.00 7.87 11.80
C LEU A 215 11.72 8.27 13.09
N SER A 216 11.44 7.62 14.22
CA SER A 216 12.17 7.82 15.48
C SER A 216 13.66 7.44 15.39
N HIS A 217 14.02 6.63 14.40
CA HIS A 217 15.40 6.19 14.14
C HIS A 217 16.07 6.98 13.01
N VAL A 218 15.34 7.89 12.37
CA VAL A 218 15.85 8.73 11.28
C VAL A 218 16.19 10.12 11.83
N SER A 219 17.45 10.50 11.73
CA SER A 219 17.90 11.80 12.24
C SER A 219 17.61 12.93 11.25
N GLY A 220 17.34 14.12 11.80
CA GLY A 220 17.12 15.34 11.03
C GLY A 220 15.68 15.50 10.56
N VAL A 221 15.45 16.56 9.81
CA VAL A 221 14.15 16.91 9.25
C VAL A 221 14.15 16.77 7.74
N PHE A 222 12.96 16.71 7.15
CA PHE A 222 12.75 16.63 5.71
C PHE A 222 12.21 17.94 5.15
N ASP A 223 12.68 18.32 3.99
CA ASP A 223 12.15 19.48 3.26
C ASP A 223 10.82 19.17 2.56
N VAL A 224 10.66 17.91 2.14
CA VAL A 224 9.43 17.44 1.51
C VAL A 224 9.06 16.08 2.13
N VAL A 225 7.81 15.95 2.54
CA VAL A 225 7.20 14.67 2.96
C VAL A 225 6.10 14.34 1.97
N VAL A 226 6.11 13.12 1.46
CA VAL A 226 5.12 12.61 0.50
C VAL A 226 4.46 11.38 1.10
N ALA A 227 3.12 11.33 1.08
CA ALA A 227 2.36 10.17 1.48
C ALA A 227 1.18 9.95 0.51
N ASN A 228 1.24 8.86 -0.26
CA ASN A 228 0.18 8.43 -1.16
C ASN A 228 -0.41 7.11 -0.64
N ILE A 229 -1.15 7.20 0.46
CA ILE A 229 -1.72 6.09 1.22
C ILE A 229 -3.16 6.39 1.61
N ASN A 230 -3.87 5.41 2.18
CA ASN A 230 -5.27 5.60 2.48
C ASN A 230 -5.51 6.68 3.56
N ARG A 231 -6.67 7.35 3.48
CA ARG A 231 -7.10 8.46 4.35
C ARG A 231 -6.93 8.17 5.84
N ASN A 232 -7.29 6.98 6.30
CA ASN A 232 -7.31 6.69 7.73
C ASN A 232 -5.88 6.65 8.31
N ILE A 233 -4.94 6.11 7.55
CA ILE A 233 -3.52 6.11 7.94
C ILE A 233 -2.96 7.53 7.86
N LEU A 234 -3.30 8.30 6.81
CA LEU A 234 -2.89 9.71 6.73
C LEU A 234 -3.32 10.51 7.97
N LEU A 235 -4.57 10.37 8.40
CA LEU A 235 -5.08 11.05 9.60
C LEU A 235 -4.36 10.60 10.88
N ALA A 236 -4.04 9.32 10.99
CA ALA A 236 -3.32 8.78 12.15
C ALA A 236 -1.86 9.25 12.21
N ASP A 237 -1.19 9.34 11.07
CA ASP A 237 0.25 9.61 10.98
C ASP A 237 0.60 11.10 10.76
N LEU A 238 -0.39 11.98 10.58
CA LEU A 238 -0.17 13.39 10.28
C LEU A 238 0.68 14.11 11.31
N SER A 239 0.57 13.75 12.60
CA SER A 239 1.42 14.26 13.67
C SER A 239 2.89 13.91 13.44
N HIS A 240 3.18 12.65 13.06
CA HIS A 240 4.54 12.20 12.79
C HIS A 240 5.13 12.89 11.56
N PHE A 241 4.32 13.09 10.51
CA PHE A 241 4.76 13.83 9.32
C PHE A 241 5.11 15.28 9.67
N ALA A 242 4.28 15.93 10.48
CA ALA A 242 4.53 17.29 10.94
C ALA A 242 5.78 17.40 11.83
N GLU A 243 6.07 16.43 12.67
CA GLU A 243 7.26 16.40 13.54
C GLU A 243 8.56 16.37 12.74
N VAL A 244 8.60 15.57 11.66
CA VAL A 244 9.81 15.41 10.83
C VAL A 244 9.91 16.43 9.69
N LEU A 245 8.87 17.22 9.45
CA LEU A 245 8.86 18.24 8.41
C LEU A 245 9.61 19.50 8.87
N SER A 246 10.48 20.04 8.03
CA SER A 246 11.22 21.28 8.30
C SER A 246 10.26 22.48 8.44
N SER A 247 10.75 23.59 9.05
CA SER A 247 9.93 24.79 9.29
C SER A 247 9.48 25.52 8.01
N THR A 248 10.05 25.19 6.88
CA THR A 248 9.67 25.68 5.54
C THR A 248 9.33 24.53 4.60
N GLY A 249 9.02 23.38 5.17
CA GLY A 249 8.81 22.15 4.42
C GLY A 249 7.46 22.08 3.72
N THR A 250 7.38 21.19 2.76
CA THR A 250 6.18 20.89 1.98
C THR A 250 5.70 19.47 2.30
N LEU A 251 4.41 19.33 2.56
CA LEU A 251 3.76 18.03 2.72
C LEU A 251 2.82 17.78 1.53
N LEU A 252 2.97 16.63 0.87
CA LEU A 252 2.10 16.16 -0.20
C LEU A 252 1.31 14.95 0.30
N LEU A 253 -0.01 15.03 0.27
CA LEU A 253 -0.92 13.95 0.66
C LEU A 253 -1.80 13.55 -0.51
N SER A 254 -1.92 12.26 -0.78
CA SER A 254 -2.84 11.67 -1.77
C SER A 254 -3.23 10.24 -1.35
N GLY A 255 -4.04 9.55 -2.18
CA GLY A 255 -4.56 8.22 -1.87
C GLY A 255 -5.97 8.27 -1.25
N PHE A 256 -6.69 9.35 -1.50
CA PHE A 256 -8.05 9.56 -0.99
C PHE A 256 -8.89 10.34 -2.02
N TYR A 257 -10.21 10.30 -1.82
CA TYR A 257 -11.15 11.01 -2.67
C TYR A 257 -11.30 12.48 -2.27
N GLN A 258 -11.71 13.32 -3.20
CA GLN A 258 -11.94 14.75 -2.97
C GLN A 258 -12.86 15.04 -1.77
N GLU A 259 -13.88 14.22 -1.56
CA GLU A 259 -14.80 14.36 -0.42
C GLU A 259 -14.12 14.25 0.95
N ASP A 260 -12.96 13.59 1.03
CA ASP A 260 -12.17 13.44 2.25
C ASP A 260 -11.21 14.61 2.51
N ALA A 261 -10.95 15.44 1.51
CA ALA A 261 -9.99 16.55 1.60
C ALA A 261 -10.26 17.51 2.78
N PRO A 262 -11.51 17.92 3.08
CA PRO A 262 -11.79 18.79 4.22
C PRO A 262 -11.35 18.22 5.57
N LEU A 263 -11.43 16.90 5.76
CA LEU A 263 -10.99 16.23 7.00
C LEU A 263 -9.47 16.31 7.16
N LEU A 264 -8.73 16.05 6.08
CA LEU A 264 -7.26 16.11 6.08
C LEU A 264 -6.75 17.54 6.23
N VAL A 265 -7.41 18.53 5.61
CA VAL A 265 -7.08 19.95 5.79
C VAL A 265 -7.27 20.37 7.24
N ALA A 266 -8.43 20.06 7.85
CA ALA A 266 -8.70 20.40 9.23
C ALA A 266 -7.73 19.73 10.22
N GLU A 267 -7.30 18.50 9.93
CA GLU A 267 -6.29 17.81 10.75
C GLU A 267 -4.91 18.46 10.59
N ALA A 268 -4.48 18.73 9.35
CA ALA A 268 -3.19 19.34 9.05
C ALA A 268 -3.03 20.75 9.69
N GLU A 269 -4.10 21.53 9.74
CA GLU A 269 -4.11 22.87 10.37
C GLU A 269 -3.78 22.82 11.86
N LYS A 270 -4.13 21.74 12.58
CA LYS A 270 -3.77 21.56 13.99
C LYS A 270 -2.26 21.55 14.23
N TYR A 271 -1.49 21.16 13.22
CA TYR A 271 -0.02 21.10 13.25
C TYR A 271 0.63 22.31 12.57
N GLY A 272 -0.15 23.36 12.25
CA GLY A 272 0.34 24.59 11.64
C GLY A 272 0.63 24.48 10.14
N LEU A 273 0.13 23.43 9.49
CA LEU A 273 0.25 23.24 8.04
C LEU A 273 -0.88 23.98 7.33
N LYS A 274 -0.57 24.70 6.26
CA LYS A 274 -1.53 25.49 5.48
C LYS A 274 -1.67 24.91 4.08
N LEU A 275 -2.89 24.65 3.65
CA LEU A 275 -3.17 24.22 2.28
C LEU A 275 -2.69 25.27 1.29
N GLN A 276 -1.86 24.86 0.34
CA GLN A 276 -1.35 25.70 -0.75
C GLN A 276 -2.01 25.36 -2.08
N THR A 277 -2.19 24.07 -2.35
CA THR A 277 -2.74 23.59 -3.62
C THR A 277 -3.57 22.33 -3.39
N GLU A 278 -4.69 22.26 -4.09
CA GLU A 278 -5.51 21.07 -4.25
C GLU A 278 -5.59 20.73 -5.74
N THR A 279 -5.25 19.50 -6.10
CA THR A 279 -5.37 19.00 -7.47
C THR A 279 -6.22 17.74 -7.50
N ILE A 280 -7.05 17.60 -8.51
CA ILE A 280 -8.07 16.55 -8.59
C ILE A 280 -8.00 15.92 -9.98
N ASP A 281 -8.10 14.58 -10.01
CA ASP A 281 -8.31 13.80 -11.23
C ASP A 281 -9.24 12.62 -10.91
N ASN A 282 -10.33 12.45 -11.67
CA ASN A 282 -11.34 11.39 -11.50
C ASN A 282 -11.78 11.20 -10.03
N ASN A 283 -12.09 12.29 -9.30
CA ASN A 283 -12.43 12.33 -7.88
C ASN A 283 -11.27 12.01 -6.91
N TRP A 284 -10.12 11.58 -7.39
CA TRP A 284 -8.92 11.44 -6.56
C TRP A 284 -8.27 12.79 -6.33
N CYS A 285 -7.71 12.97 -5.16
CA CYS A 285 -7.21 14.27 -4.71
C CYS A 285 -5.73 14.18 -4.30
N CYS A 286 -4.99 15.25 -4.59
CA CYS A 286 -3.68 15.51 -4.01
C CYS A 286 -3.67 16.90 -3.36
N LEU A 287 -3.31 16.95 -2.08
CA LEU A 287 -3.17 18.18 -1.30
C LEU A 287 -1.70 18.50 -1.08
N ARG A 288 -1.33 19.76 -1.32
CA ARG A 288 -0.03 20.30 -0.97
C ARG A 288 -0.17 21.32 0.14
N PHE A 289 0.54 21.06 1.24
CA PHE A 289 0.62 21.94 2.38
C PHE A 289 2.03 22.56 2.49
N GLY A 290 2.11 23.76 3.01
CA GLY A 290 3.32 24.41 3.47
C GLY A 290 3.23 24.73 4.96
N ARG A 291 4.39 24.84 5.59
CA ARG A 291 4.50 25.24 6.98
C ARG A 291 4.65 26.75 7.13
#